data_e626c8c8f4e9fa8529c75930c542571a
#
_entry.id   e626c8c8f4e9fa8529c75930c542571a
#
_cell.length_a   1.000
_cell.length_b   1.000
_cell.length_c   1.000
_cell.angle_alpha   90.00
_cell.angle_beta   90.00
_cell.angle_gamma   90.00
#
_symmetry.space_group_name_H-M   'P 1'
#
loop_
_entity.id
_entity.type
_entity.pdbx_description
1 polymer ?
#
loop_
_entity_poly.entity_id
_entity_poly.type
_entity_poly.pdbx_seq_one_letter_code
_entity_poly.pdbx_strand_id
1 'polypeptide(L)'
;MLTSLGVKQGHHALDFGCGEGRYTVPLSQVVGKEGCVYSVERNEEAILAAKERLSLFSDPDVVRLLKSDDIEAAGLIPKKSIDAIFAFDVLQYIPDSDKLFLYFRSLLKPNGMVCIYPAAIPHPGDVDIKLIITKMKKIGLQYVKSTEYKMMHSADMVDDIVHSFKRIAG
;
A
#
# COMPACT_ATOMS: atom_id res chain seq x y z
N MET A 1 10.85 9.65 -1.40
CA MET A 1 10.47 8.24 -1.25
C MET A 1 9.48 7.78 -2.33
N LEU A 2 8.22 8.23 -2.37
CA LEU A 2 7.19 7.66 -3.28
C LEU A 2 7.58 7.72 -4.77
N THR A 3 8.11 8.83 -5.23
CA THR A 3 8.62 8.98 -6.61
C THR A 3 9.82 8.08 -6.90
N SER A 4 10.73 7.88 -5.96
CA SER A 4 11.85 6.94 -6.09
C SER A 4 11.42 5.47 -6.03
N LEU A 5 10.24 5.19 -5.47
CA LEU A 5 9.54 3.91 -5.56
C LEU A 5 8.74 3.75 -6.87
N GLY A 6 8.77 4.76 -7.77
CA GLY A 6 8.19 4.68 -9.11
C GLY A 6 6.78 5.23 -9.24
N VAL A 7 6.21 5.88 -8.21
CA VAL A 7 4.92 6.59 -8.33
C VAL A 7 5.10 7.82 -9.22
N LYS A 8 4.13 8.07 -10.09
CA LYS A 8 4.14 9.19 -11.05
C LYS A 8 2.78 9.87 -11.07
N GLN A 9 2.74 11.06 -11.63
CA GLN A 9 1.50 11.76 -11.95
C GLN A 9 0.61 10.88 -12.86
N GLY A 10 -0.68 10.90 -12.62
CA GLY A 10 -1.67 10.09 -13.33
C GLY A 10 -1.72 8.61 -12.91
N HIS A 11 -0.86 8.14 -12.00
CA HIS A 11 -0.92 6.79 -11.51
C HIS A 11 -2.16 6.55 -10.65
N HIS A 12 -2.67 5.33 -10.69
CA HIS A 12 -3.62 4.81 -9.71
C HIS A 12 -2.86 4.01 -8.66
N ALA A 13 -2.97 4.42 -7.41
CA ALA A 13 -2.30 3.78 -6.29
C ALA A 13 -3.30 3.16 -5.31
N LEU A 14 -2.86 2.13 -4.58
CA LEU A 14 -3.57 1.57 -3.44
C LEU A 14 -2.70 1.74 -2.18
N ASP A 15 -3.27 2.38 -1.17
CA ASP A 15 -2.74 2.44 0.19
C ASP A 15 -3.56 1.48 1.05
N PHE A 16 -3.01 0.28 1.27
CA PHE A 16 -3.71 -0.80 1.97
C PHE A 16 -3.33 -0.81 3.46
N GLY A 17 -4.32 -0.64 4.31
CA GLY A 17 -4.13 -0.37 5.73
C GLY A 17 -3.66 1.06 5.95
N CYS A 18 -4.37 2.03 5.35
CA CYS A 18 -3.91 3.42 5.30
C CYS A 18 -3.89 4.12 6.68
N GLY A 19 -4.48 3.51 7.71
CA GLY A 19 -4.56 4.09 9.04
C GLY A 19 -5.19 5.49 8.99
N GLU A 20 -4.53 6.46 9.59
CA GLU A 20 -4.92 7.88 9.61
C GLU A 20 -4.60 8.64 8.31
N GLY A 21 -4.25 7.95 7.21
CA GLY A 21 -3.97 8.56 5.91
C GLY A 21 -2.60 9.25 5.79
N ARG A 22 -1.64 8.88 6.62
CA ARG A 22 -0.30 9.51 6.64
C ARG A 22 0.46 9.33 5.32
N TYR A 23 0.32 8.18 4.66
CA TYR A 23 0.90 7.92 3.34
C TYR A 23 -0.08 8.25 2.21
N THR A 24 -1.40 8.21 2.47
CA THR A 24 -2.42 8.60 1.49
C THR A 24 -2.25 10.03 1.01
N VAL A 25 -2.01 10.99 1.94
CA VAL A 25 -1.82 12.41 1.59
C VAL A 25 -0.65 12.60 0.61
N PRO A 26 0.59 12.21 0.93
CA PRO A 26 1.70 12.37 -0.02
C PRO A 26 1.51 11.56 -1.31
N LEU A 27 0.83 10.41 -1.28
CA LEU A 27 0.47 9.68 -2.49
C LEU A 27 -0.46 10.50 -3.38
N SER A 28 -1.52 11.11 -2.81
CA SER A 28 -2.46 11.93 -3.57
C SER A 28 -1.79 13.13 -4.24
N GLN A 29 -0.82 13.75 -3.56
CA GLN A 29 -0.04 14.86 -4.09
C GLN A 29 0.86 14.42 -5.26
N VAL A 30 1.47 13.22 -5.19
CA VAL A 30 2.32 12.71 -6.27
C VAL A 30 1.51 12.28 -7.48
N VAL A 31 0.39 11.59 -7.30
CA VAL A 31 -0.44 11.15 -8.44
C VAL A 31 -1.20 12.30 -9.08
N GLY A 32 -1.53 13.35 -8.33
CA GLY A 32 -2.19 14.55 -8.83
C GLY A 32 -3.61 14.30 -9.35
N LYS A 33 -4.21 15.32 -9.96
CA LYS A 33 -5.63 15.33 -10.38
C LYS A 33 -5.99 14.31 -11.45
N GLU A 34 -5.02 13.84 -12.23
CA GLU A 34 -5.23 12.82 -13.25
C GLU A 34 -5.07 11.39 -12.71
N GLY A 35 -4.64 11.25 -11.45
CA GLY A 35 -4.46 9.99 -10.75
C GLY A 35 -5.60 9.68 -9.78
N CYS A 36 -5.44 8.56 -9.07
CA CYS A 36 -6.37 8.16 -8.03
C CYS A 36 -5.63 7.38 -6.93
N VAL A 37 -5.98 7.63 -5.68
CA VAL A 37 -5.52 6.82 -4.54
C VAL A 37 -6.72 6.13 -3.92
N TYR A 38 -6.75 4.80 -4.00
CA TYR A 38 -7.63 3.99 -3.17
C TYR A 38 -6.96 3.79 -1.82
N SER A 39 -7.65 4.18 -0.75
CA SER A 39 -7.15 4.02 0.63
C SER A 39 -8.10 3.13 1.38
N VAL A 40 -7.61 1.98 1.84
CA VAL A 40 -8.43 0.96 2.50
C VAL A 40 -8.04 0.87 3.96
N GLU A 41 -9.02 0.98 4.85
CA GLU A 41 -8.85 0.82 6.29
C GLU A 41 -10.08 0.13 6.88
N ARG A 42 -9.91 -0.63 7.97
CA ARG A 42 -10.99 -1.31 8.69
C ARG A 42 -11.39 -0.61 10.00
N ASN A 43 -10.44 0.05 10.65
CA ASN A 43 -10.64 0.71 11.93
C ASN A 43 -11.40 2.02 11.74
N GLU A 44 -12.54 2.17 12.40
CA GLU A 44 -13.42 3.36 12.26
C GLU A 44 -12.77 4.64 12.78
N GLU A 45 -12.04 4.57 13.88
CA GLU A 45 -11.37 5.75 14.46
C GLU A 45 -10.25 6.24 13.53
N ALA A 46 -9.47 5.32 12.96
CA ALA A 46 -8.45 5.63 11.96
C ALA A 46 -9.08 6.24 10.68
N ILE A 47 -10.22 5.72 10.23
CA ILE A 47 -10.97 6.27 9.09
C ILE A 47 -11.44 7.70 9.37
N LEU A 48 -11.92 8.00 10.56
CA LEU A 48 -12.33 9.36 10.93
C LEU A 48 -11.14 10.32 10.91
N ALA A 49 -10.02 9.93 11.50
CA ALA A 49 -8.78 10.69 11.46
C ALA A 49 -8.24 10.87 10.03
N ALA A 50 -8.33 9.82 9.19
CA ALA A 50 -7.97 9.91 7.78
C ALA A 50 -8.85 10.91 7.03
N LYS A 51 -10.17 10.89 7.23
CA LYS A 51 -11.10 11.86 6.61
C LYS A 51 -10.74 13.30 6.97
N GLU A 52 -10.47 13.57 8.23
CA GLU A 52 -10.06 14.91 8.68
C GLU A 52 -8.76 15.33 8.00
N ARG A 53 -7.73 14.49 8.05
CA ARG A 53 -6.44 14.76 7.41
C ARG A 53 -6.56 14.98 5.91
N LEU A 54 -7.31 14.14 5.22
CA LEU A 54 -7.50 14.24 3.77
C LEU A 54 -8.27 15.50 3.38
N SER A 55 -9.25 15.93 4.17
CA SER A 55 -9.99 17.17 3.91
C SER A 55 -9.11 18.42 3.97
N LEU A 56 -8.02 18.37 4.73
CA LEU A 56 -7.09 19.49 4.90
C LEU A 56 -5.96 19.51 3.86
N PHE A 57 -5.54 18.33 3.37
CA PHE A 57 -4.28 18.19 2.64
C PHE A 57 -4.38 17.50 1.28
N SER A 58 -5.56 17.03 0.88
CA SER A 58 -5.76 16.31 -0.38
C SER A 58 -6.93 16.87 -1.19
N ASP A 59 -6.85 16.71 -2.51
CA ASP A 59 -7.98 16.97 -3.39
C ASP A 59 -9.02 15.82 -3.22
N PRO A 60 -10.28 16.12 -2.89
CA PRO A 60 -11.31 15.12 -2.64
C PRO A 60 -11.60 14.21 -3.86
N ASP A 61 -11.33 14.70 -5.06
CA ASP A 61 -11.55 13.92 -6.29
C ASP A 61 -10.44 12.88 -6.54
N VAL A 62 -9.28 13.04 -5.89
CA VAL A 62 -8.12 12.15 -6.07
C VAL A 62 -8.15 10.96 -5.13
N VAL A 63 -8.76 11.06 -3.94
CA VAL A 63 -8.72 10.00 -2.92
C VAL A 63 -10.08 9.33 -2.77
N ARG A 64 -10.07 8.00 -2.80
CA ARG A 64 -11.22 7.15 -2.48
C ARG A 64 -10.94 6.38 -1.21
N LEU A 65 -11.42 6.91 -0.09
CA LEU A 65 -11.30 6.24 1.21
C LEU A 65 -12.40 5.19 1.37
N LEU A 66 -12.01 3.94 1.52
CA LEU A 66 -12.87 2.77 1.58
C LEU A 66 -12.74 2.11 2.97
N LYS A 67 -13.88 1.93 3.64
CA LYS A 67 -13.94 1.04 4.80
C LYS A 67 -14.09 -0.40 4.31
N SER A 68 -13.20 -1.29 4.74
CA SER A 68 -13.36 -2.70 4.46
C SER A 68 -12.70 -3.58 5.50
N ASP A 69 -13.48 -4.51 6.03
CA ASP A 69 -13.00 -5.62 6.84
C ASP A 69 -12.55 -6.82 5.97
N ASP A 70 -12.85 -6.77 4.68
CA ASP A 70 -12.48 -7.79 3.71
C ASP A 70 -11.16 -7.43 3.01
N ILE A 71 -10.28 -8.43 2.90
CA ILE A 71 -9.01 -8.32 2.15
C ILE A 71 -9.24 -7.79 0.72
N GLU A 72 -10.35 -8.16 0.09
CA GLU A 72 -10.66 -7.77 -1.29
C GLU A 72 -11.35 -6.40 -1.41
N ALA A 73 -11.44 -5.63 -0.33
CA ALA A 73 -12.12 -4.34 -0.30
C ALA A 73 -13.50 -4.39 -1.00
N ALA A 74 -14.26 -5.47 -0.75
CA ALA A 74 -15.60 -5.73 -1.31
C ALA A 74 -15.71 -5.57 -2.85
N GLY A 75 -14.59 -5.76 -3.58
CA GLY A 75 -14.57 -5.64 -5.03
C GLY A 75 -14.67 -4.19 -5.56
N LEU A 76 -14.51 -3.19 -4.70
CA LEU A 76 -14.63 -1.77 -5.07
C LEU A 76 -13.46 -1.24 -5.91
N ILE A 77 -12.35 -1.98 -5.95
CA ILE A 77 -11.17 -1.60 -6.73
C ILE A 77 -11.12 -2.44 -8.01
N PRO A 78 -11.13 -1.82 -9.20
CA PRO A 78 -11.12 -2.56 -10.46
C PRO A 78 -9.85 -3.38 -10.63
N LYS A 79 -9.99 -4.60 -11.15
CA LYS A 79 -8.85 -5.47 -11.48
C LYS A 79 -7.98 -4.84 -12.58
N LYS A 80 -6.68 -5.07 -12.53
CA LYS A 80 -5.68 -4.58 -13.51
C LYS A 80 -5.71 -3.06 -13.71
N SER A 81 -6.06 -2.29 -12.67
CA SER A 81 -6.17 -0.84 -12.72
C SER A 81 -5.09 -0.11 -11.92
N ILE A 82 -4.37 -0.82 -11.05
CA ILE A 82 -3.44 -0.21 -10.09
C ILE A 82 -2.00 -0.26 -10.61
N ASP A 83 -1.32 0.89 -10.55
CA ASP A 83 0.09 1.03 -10.92
C ASP A 83 1.02 0.70 -9.76
N ALA A 84 0.65 1.09 -8.53
CA ALA A 84 1.44 0.84 -7.34
C ALA A 84 0.56 0.55 -6.12
N ILE A 85 0.94 -0.47 -5.35
CA ILE A 85 0.31 -0.86 -4.09
C ILE A 85 1.31 -0.64 -2.96
N PHE A 86 0.85 -0.03 -1.88
CA PHE A 86 1.59 0.18 -0.64
C PHE A 86 0.89 -0.57 0.49
N ALA A 87 1.64 -1.42 1.19
CA ALA A 87 1.20 -2.13 2.38
C ALA A 87 2.26 -1.87 3.46
N PHE A 88 2.08 -0.74 4.14
CA PHE A 88 3.03 -0.23 5.12
C PHE A 88 2.51 -0.45 6.52
N ASP A 89 3.31 -1.12 7.36
CA ASP A 89 3.00 -1.41 8.77
C ASP A 89 1.63 -2.10 8.97
N VAL A 90 1.25 -3.01 8.07
CA VAL A 90 -0.06 -3.66 8.09
C VAL A 90 -0.03 -5.18 8.00
N LEU A 91 1.03 -5.77 7.41
CA LEU A 91 1.03 -7.21 7.08
C LEU A 91 0.97 -8.11 8.31
N GLN A 92 1.53 -7.68 9.45
CA GLN A 92 1.50 -8.39 10.72
C GLN A 92 0.08 -8.59 11.27
N TYR A 93 -0.89 -7.81 10.79
CA TYR A 93 -2.31 -7.90 11.18
C TYR A 93 -3.15 -8.72 10.21
N ILE A 94 -2.55 -9.29 9.16
CA ILE A 94 -3.26 -10.02 8.11
C ILE A 94 -3.10 -11.54 8.31
N PRO A 95 -4.17 -12.26 8.68
CA PRO A 95 -4.09 -13.69 8.95
C PRO A 95 -3.73 -14.53 7.72
N ASP A 96 -4.25 -14.13 6.55
CA ASP A 96 -4.06 -14.84 5.28
C ASP A 96 -3.32 -13.95 4.27
N SER A 97 -1.99 -13.92 4.39
CA SER A 97 -1.15 -13.16 3.48
C SER A 97 -1.16 -13.72 2.05
N ASP A 98 -1.45 -15.00 1.84
CA ASP A 98 -1.50 -15.60 0.51
C ASP A 98 -2.72 -15.08 -0.27
N LYS A 99 -3.89 -15.01 0.39
CA LYS A 99 -5.10 -14.39 -0.18
C LYS A 99 -4.85 -12.92 -0.52
N LEU A 100 -4.23 -12.17 0.40
CA LEU A 100 -3.89 -10.76 0.17
C LEU A 100 -2.97 -10.56 -1.04
N PHE A 101 -1.92 -11.35 -1.18
CA PHE A 101 -0.97 -11.21 -2.30
C PHE A 101 -1.61 -11.59 -3.64
N LEU A 102 -2.48 -12.58 -3.68
CA LEU A 102 -3.28 -12.90 -4.87
C LEU A 102 -4.20 -11.73 -5.24
N TYR A 103 -4.83 -11.11 -4.25
CA TYR A 103 -5.65 -9.92 -4.46
C TYR A 103 -4.80 -8.77 -5.03
N PHE A 104 -3.67 -8.43 -4.42
CA PHE A 104 -2.76 -7.41 -4.94
C PHE A 104 -2.38 -7.68 -6.40
N ARG A 105 -1.99 -8.93 -6.71
CA ARG A 105 -1.66 -9.31 -8.08
C ARG A 105 -2.84 -9.10 -9.03
N SER A 106 -4.06 -9.37 -8.60
CA SER A 106 -5.26 -9.19 -9.43
C SER A 106 -5.53 -7.73 -9.79
N LEU A 107 -5.21 -6.81 -8.87
CA LEU A 107 -5.41 -5.37 -9.02
C LEU A 107 -4.35 -4.70 -9.91
N LEU A 108 -3.11 -5.20 -9.87
CA LEU A 108 -2.00 -4.58 -10.56
C LEU A 108 -2.14 -4.62 -12.07
N LYS A 109 -1.82 -3.52 -12.74
CA LYS A 109 -1.49 -3.48 -14.16
C LYS A 109 -0.26 -4.35 -14.48
N PRO A 110 -0.02 -4.76 -15.74
CA PRO A 110 1.28 -5.29 -16.15
C PRO A 110 2.40 -4.30 -15.77
N ASN A 111 3.49 -4.80 -15.20
CA ASN A 111 4.58 -4.00 -14.64
C ASN A 111 4.26 -3.15 -13.40
N GLY A 112 3.06 -3.23 -12.86
CA GLY A 112 2.71 -2.57 -11.60
C GLY A 112 3.52 -3.12 -10.42
N MET A 113 3.60 -2.36 -9.35
CA MET A 113 4.49 -2.62 -8.21
C MET A 113 3.71 -2.85 -6.92
N VAL A 114 4.31 -3.65 -6.03
CA VAL A 114 3.95 -3.72 -4.60
C VAL A 114 5.14 -3.27 -3.79
N CYS A 115 4.91 -2.35 -2.86
CA CYS A 115 5.88 -1.89 -1.89
C CYS A 115 5.40 -2.29 -0.48
N ILE A 116 6.24 -3.01 0.24
CA ILE A 116 5.96 -3.52 1.57
C ILE A 116 6.95 -2.90 2.55
N TYR A 117 6.43 -2.41 3.63
CA TYR A 117 7.17 -2.01 4.81
C TYR A 117 6.64 -2.84 5.99
N PRO A 118 7.37 -3.89 6.42
CA PRO A 118 7.07 -4.56 7.68
C PRO A 118 7.42 -3.63 8.83
N ALA A 119 6.69 -3.68 9.94
CA ALA A 119 6.90 -2.78 11.06
C ALA A 119 8.36 -2.76 11.56
N ALA A 120 8.86 -1.57 11.90
CA ALA A 120 10.19 -1.35 12.49
C ALA A 120 10.32 -1.93 13.91
N ILE A 121 9.21 -2.11 14.61
CA ILE A 121 9.18 -2.58 16.00
C ILE A 121 8.79 -4.05 16.00
N PRO A 122 9.56 -4.93 16.71
CA PRO A 122 9.17 -6.32 16.85
C PRO A 122 7.73 -6.46 17.34
N HIS A 123 6.91 -7.15 16.58
CA HIS A 123 5.50 -7.39 16.87
C HIS A 123 5.27 -8.90 16.99
N PRO A 124 4.32 -9.38 17.83
CA PRO A 124 4.01 -10.81 17.94
C PRO A 124 3.63 -11.52 16.63
N GLY A 125 3.46 -10.77 15.54
CA GLY A 125 3.19 -11.28 14.20
C GLY A 125 4.30 -10.94 13.19
N ASP A 126 5.56 -10.85 13.63
CA ASP A 126 6.68 -10.45 12.79
C ASP A 126 6.71 -11.17 11.45
N VAL A 127 6.86 -10.37 10.42
CA VAL A 127 6.73 -10.81 9.03
C VAL A 127 8.09 -11.29 8.51
N ASP A 128 8.23 -12.59 8.26
CA ASP A 128 9.42 -13.12 7.61
C ASP A 128 9.48 -12.68 6.14
N ILE A 129 10.33 -11.70 5.85
CA ILE A 129 10.51 -11.17 4.49
C ILE A 129 10.96 -12.23 3.48
N LYS A 130 11.74 -13.23 3.89
CA LYS A 130 12.18 -14.33 3.00
C LYS A 130 10.98 -15.19 2.59
N LEU A 131 10.08 -15.42 3.52
CA LEU A 131 8.83 -16.12 3.25
C LEU A 131 7.94 -15.31 2.31
N ILE A 132 7.80 -14.00 2.54
CA ILE A 132 7.05 -13.10 1.64
C ILE A 132 7.63 -13.12 0.23
N ILE A 133 8.95 -12.97 0.07
CA ILE A 133 9.61 -13.04 -1.24
C ILE A 133 9.27 -14.35 -1.95
N THR A 134 9.30 -15.47 -1.22
CA THR A 134 8.98 -16.79 -1.75
C THR A 134 7.52 -16.88 -2.20
N LYS A 135 6.58 -16.42 -1.38
CA LYS A 135 5.13 -16.42 -1.68
C LYS A 135 4.82 -15.52 -2.88
N MET A 136 5.35 -14.31 -2.91
CA MET A 136 5.15 -13.35 -3.99
C MET A 136 5.69 -13.87 -5.33
N LYS A 137 6.88 -14.49 -5.33
CA LYS A 137 7.48 -15.09 -6.53
C LYS A 137 6.59 -16.18 -7.13
N LYS A 138 5.99 -17.04 -6.31
CA LYS A 138 5.08 -18.12 -6.77
C LYS A 138 3.88 -17.60 -7.55
N ILE A 139 3.43 -16.39 -7.27
CA ILE A 139 2.28 -15.77 -7.92
C ILE A 139 2.68 -14.74 -9.01
N GLY A 140 3.95 -14.71 -9.44
CA GLY A 140 4.42 -13.82 -10.50
C GLY A 140 4.63 -12.36 -10.08
N LEU A 141 4.91 -12.12 -8.79
CA LEU A 141 5.41 -10.85 -8.27
C LEU A 141 6.90 -11.00 -7.98
N GLN A 142 7.74 -10.50 -8.87
CA GLN A 142 9.19 -10.62 -8.76
C GLN A 142 9.74 -9.59 -7.77
N TYR A 143 10.56 -10.04 -6.85
CA TYR A 143 11.33 -9.15 -5.98
C TYR A 143 12.30 -8.29 -6.79
N VAL A 144 12.33 -6.99 -6.50
CA VAL A 144 13.17 -6.01 -7.20
C VAL A 144 14.35 -5.59 -6.33
N LYS A 145 14.05 -5.03 -5.16
CA LYS A 145 15.07 -4.51 -4.24
C LYS A 145 14.51 -4.23 -2.85
N SER A 146 15.42 -4.10 -1.89
CA SER A 146 15.19 -3.41 -0.62
C SER A 146 15.86 -2.05 -0.64
N THR A 147 15.23 -1.05 -0.09
CA THR A 147 15.80 0.30 0.02
C THR A 147 15.43 0.90 1.35
N GLU A 148 16.42 1.47 2.03
CA GLU A 148 16.24 2.17 3.29
C GLU A 148 15.63 3.56 3.05
N TYR A 149 14.63 3.90 3.84
CA TYR A 149 13.95 5.19 3.83
C TYR A 149 13.63 5.65 5.24
N LYS A 150 13.45 6.95 5.41
CA LYS A 150 12.77 7.48 6.59
C LYS A 150 11.28 7.20 6.47
N MET A 151 10.78 6.34 7.35
CA MET A 151 9.40 5.90 7.40
C MET A 151 8.67 6.53 8.57
N MET A 152 7.40 6.84 8.40
CA MET A 152 6.54 7.27 9.50
C MET A 152 6.04 6.03 10.26
N HIS A 153 6.36 5.96 11.55
CA HIS A 153 5.80 4.98 12.46
C HIS A 153 5.16 5.71 13.65
N SER A 154 3.85 5.64 13.77
CA SER A 154 3.09 6.45 14.74
C SER A 154 3.40 7.95 14.61
N ALA A 155 3.96 8.60 15.62
CA ALA A 155 4.34 10.01 15.58
C ALA A 155 5.81 10.23 15.16
N ASP A 156 6.60 9.17 15.03
CA ASP A 156 8.03 9.23 14.85
C ASP A 156 8.46 8.93 13.41
N MET A 157 9.65 9.43 13.04
CA MET A 157 10.34 9.05 11.81
C MET A 157 11.45 8.07 12.15
N VAL A 158 11.41 6.88 11.54
CA VAL A 158 12.39 5.82 11.73
C VAL A 158 13.08 5.47 10.41
N ASP A 159 14.35 5.11 10.47
CA ASP A 159 15.05 4.58 9.30
C ASP A 159 14.69 3.09 9.18
N ASP A 160 14.07 2.71 8.06
CA ASP A 160 13.64 1.33 7.85
C ASP A 160 13.56 0.96 6.36
N ILE A 161 13.31 -0.31 6.09
CA ILE A 161 13.48 -0.92 4.78
C ILE A 161 12.14 -1.14 4.10
N VAL A 162 11.98 -0.56 2.91
CA VAL A 162 10.89 -0.86 1.99
C VAL A 162 11.34 -1.92 0.99
N HIS A 163 10.58 -3.00 0.90
CA HIS A 163 10.77 -4.09 -0.06
C HIS A 163 9.84 -3.90 -1.26
N SER A 164 10.41 -3.89 -2.45
CA SER A 164 9.68 -3.65 -3.70
C SER A 164 9.58 -4.92 -4.55
N PHE A 165 8.39 -5.15 -5.09
CA PHE A 165 8.08 -6.27 -6.00
C PHE A 165 7.43 -5.72 -7.27
N LYS A 166 7.61 -6.40 -8.39
CA LYS A 166 7.05 -6.02 -9.67
C LYS A 166 6.23 -7.17 -10.26
N ARG A 167 5.04 -6.87 -10.78
CA ARG A 167 4.26 -7.84 -11.54
C ARG A 167 4.96 -8.13 -12.87
N ILE A 168 5.33 -9.39 -13.10
CA ILE A 168 5.84 -9.85 -14.38
C ILE A 168 4.67 -9.88 -15.37
N ALA A 169 4.90 -9.35 -16.56
CA ALA A 169 3.97 -9.51 -17.68
C ALA A 169 3.86 -11.02 -17.99
N GLY A 170 2.71 -11.58 -17.81
CA GLY A 170 2.34 -12.95 -18.16
C GLY A 170 1.04 -12.90 -18.93
#